data_6781e5291531c94edcff6338495c96dc
#
_entry.id   6781e5291531c94edcff6338495c96dc
#
_cell.length_a   1.000
_cell.length_b   1.000
_cell.length_c   1.000
_cell.angle_alpha   90.00
_cell.angle_beta   90.00
_cell.angle_gamma   90.00
#
_symmetry.space_group_name_H-M   'P 1'
#
loop_
_entity.id
_entity.type
_entity.pdbx_description
1 polymer ?
#
loop_
_entity_poly.entity_id
_entity_poly.type
_entity_poly.pdbx_seq_one_letter_code
_entity_poly.pdbx_strand_id
1 'polypeptide(L)'
;MTYRAWEQKPLDRAAVRELTAAIAEQAAAQLEEQAMDEAPWSDEKYKAVLAAQQKENALLAGILAARGITDPAEALTLLAGEEELSDPALLTDMDAACQRIWQAIDNGETIAVF
;
A
#
# COMPACT_ATOMS: atom_id res chain seq x y z
N MET A 1 7.55 0.68 36.69
CA MET A 1 7.37 0.90 35.23
C MET A 1 5.92 1.23 34.97
N THR A 2 5.61 2.43 34.57
CA THR A 2 4.27 2.80 34.12
C THR A 2 4.19 2.43 32.63
N TYR A 3 3.44 1.39 32.31
CA TYR A 3 3.12 1.09 30.91
C TYR A 3 2.23 2.21 30.40
N ARG A 4 2.68 2.92 29.35
CA ARG A 4 1.78 3.85 28.63
C ARG A 4 0.63 3.03 28.07
N ALA A 5 -0.59 3.38 28.45
CA ALA A 5 -1.76 2.81 27.81
C ALA A 5 -1.69 3.10 26.30
N TRP A 6 -1.99 2.10 25.49
CA TRP A 6 -2.09 2.27 24.05
C TRP A 6 -3.28 3.19 23.76
N GLU A 7 -3.00 4.42 23.35
CA GLU A 7 -4.04 5.32 22.87
C GLU A 7 -4.27 5.03 21.38
N GLN A 8 -5.43 4.50 21.09
CA GLN A 8 -5.87 4.32 19.73
C GLN A 8 -6.28 5.69 19.17
N LYS A 9 -5.57 6.21 18.18
CA LYS A 9 -5.98 7.42 17.50
C LYS A 9 -7.36 7.21 16.86
N PRO A 10 -8.29 8.15 17.01
CA PRO A 10 -9.59 8.05 16.38
C PRO A 10 -9.40 8.04 14.86
N LEU A 11 -9.97 7.04 14.19
CA LEU A 11 -9.99 6.96 12.73
C LEU A 11 -10.99 7.97 12.18
N ASP A 12 -10.61 8.64 11.10
CA ASP A 12 -11.54 9.44 10.30
C ASP A 12 -12.52 8.50 9.58
N ARG A 13 -13.74 8.42 10.12
CA ARG A 13 -14.78 7.54 9.59
C ARG A 13 -15.26 7.95 8.19
N ALA A 14 -15.12 9.22 7.82
CA ALA A 14 -15.47 9.68 6.49
C ALA A 14 -14.44 9.20 5.48
N ALA A 15 -13.15 9.39 5.77
CA ALA A 15 -12.06 8.87 4.95
C ALA A 15 -12.12 7.34 4.79
N VAL A 16 -12.39 6.60 5.87
CA VAL A 16 -12.55 5.13 5.80
C VAL A 16 -13.69 4.74 4.86
N ARG A 17 -14.83 5.45 4.88
CA ARG A 17 -15.95 5.16 3.97
C ARG A 17 -15.60 5.43 2.51
N GLU A 18 -14.93 6.54 2.22
CA GLU A 18 -14.51 6.90 0.87
C GLU A 18 -13.50 5.90 0.32
N LEU A 19 -12.50 5.52 1.12
CA LEU A 19 -11.52 4.48 0.78
C LEU A 19 -12.20 3.13 0.55
N THR A 20 -13.13 2.73 1.42
CA THR A 20 -13.85 1.46 1.27
C THR A 20 -14.64 1.44 -0.04
N ALA A 21 -15.30 2.53 -0.40
CA ALA A 21 -16.06 2.64 -1.65
C ALA A 21 -15.14 2.54 -2.87
N ALA A 22 -14.02 3.25 -2.88
CA ALA A 22 -13.05 3.23 -3.98
C ALA A 22 -12.41 1.85 -4.17
N ILE A 23 -11.98 1.21 -3.08
CA ILE A 23 -11.42 -0.15 -3.12
C ILE A 23 -12.47 -1.16 -3.58
N ALA A 24 -13.73 -1.02 -3.13
CA ALA A 24 -14.82 -1.89 -3.51
C ALA A 24 -15.17 -1.78 -5.01
N GLU A 25 -15.13 -0.58 -5.57
CA GLU A 25 -15.37 -0.35 -7.00
C GLU A 25 -14.30 -1.03 -7.86
N GLN A 26 -13.02 -0.87 -7.51
CA GLN A 26 -11.93 -1.52 -8.22
C GLN A 26 -11.99 -3.05 -8.08
N ALA A 27 -12.26 -3.54 -6.88
CA ALA A 27 -12.36 -4.96 -6.61
C ALA A 27 -13.55 -5.61 -7.32
N ALA A 28 -14.68 -4.91 -7.46
CA ALA A 28 -15.83 -5.39 -8.22
C ALA A 28 -15.51 -5.53 -9.71
N ALA A 29 -14.81 -4.56 -10.30
CA ALA A 29 -14.39 -4.63 -11.70
C ALA A 29 -13.45 -5.84 -11.95
N GLN A 30 -12.50 -6.08 -11.06
CA GLN A 30 -11.61 -7.25 -11.15
C GLN A 30 -12.37 -8.57 -10.97
N LEU A 31 -13.37 -8.61 -10.10
CA LEU A 31 -14.19 -9.80 -9.88
C LEU A 31 -15.04 -10.14 -11.09
N GLU A 32 -15.61 -9.13 -11.76
CA GLU A 32 -16.36 -9.30 -13.00
C GLU A 32 -15.48 -9.85 -14.12
N GLU A 33 -14.27 -9.35 -14.25
CA GLU A 33 -13.29 -9.85 -15.22
C GLU A 33 -12.93 -11.30 -14.95
N GLN A 34 -12.63 -11.67 -13.71
CA GLN A 34 -12.34 -13.05 -13.32
C GLN A 34 -13.52 -13.99 -13.53
N ALA A 35 -14.74 -13.52 -13.26
CA ALA A 35 -15.94 -14.33 -13.44
C ALA A 35 -16.26 -14.60 -14.92
N MET A 36 -15.74 -13.79 -15.85
CA MET A 36 -15.88 -13.98 -17.29
C MET A 36 -14.81 -14.91 -17.87
N ASP A 37 -13.59 -14.91 -17.33
CA ASP A 37 -12.46 -15.72 -17.82
C ASP A 37 -12.55 -17.19 -17.40
N GLU A 38 -13.15 -17.49 -16.26
CA GLU A 38 -13.40 -18.85 -15.79
C GLU A 38 -14.80 -19.33 -16.19
N ALA A 39 -15.06 -20.65 -16.11
CA ALA A 39 -16.40 -21.19 -16.27
C ALA A 39 -17.40 -20.40 -15.40
N PRO A 40 -18.58 -20.07 -15.93
CA PRO A 40 -19.49 -19.12 -15.26
C PRO A 40 -19.78 -19.57 -13.82
N TRP A 41 -19.52 -18.63 -12.89
CA TRP A 41 -19.75 -18.90 -11.48
C TRP A 41 -21.25 -19.01 -11.18
N SER A 42 -21.61 -19.89 -10.26
CA SER A 42 -22.97 -19.91 -9.74
C SER A 42 -23.26 -18.62 -8.96
N ASP A 43 -24.52 -18.20 -8.95
CA ASP A 43 -24.97 -17.01 -8.18
C ASP A 43 -24.57 -17.09 -6.70
N GLU A 44 -24.60 -18.29 -6.13
CA GLU A 44 -24.22 -18.52 -4.73
C GLU A 44 -22.72 -18.30 -4.51
N LYS A 45 -21.87 -18.81 -5.43
CA LYS A 45 -20.43 -18.58 -5.39
C LYS A 45 -20.10 -17.10 -5.52
N TYR A 46 -20.71 -16.40 -6.47
CA TYR A 46 -20.52 -14.98 -6.68
C TYR A 46 -20.87 -14.15 -5.43
N LYS A 47 -22.04 -14.41 -4.85
CA LYS A 47 -22.48 -13.73 -3.61
C LYS A 47 -21.56 -14.00 -2.43
N ALA A 48 -21.06 -15.22 -2.27
CA ALA A 48 -20.14 -15.56 -1.19
C ALA A 48 -18.79 -14.85 -1.32
N VAL A 49 -18.22 -14.81 -2.52
CA VAL A 49 -16.96 -14.09 -2.80
C VAL A 49 -17.13 -12.60 -2.60
N LEU A 50 -18.22 -12.02 -3.10
CA LEU A 50 -18.51 -10.59 -2.92
C LEU A 50 -18.64 -10.20 -1.43
N ALA A 51 -19.31 -11.01 -0.63
CA ALA A 51 -19.47 -10.77 0.80
C ALA A 51 -18.13 -10.87 1.56
N ALA A 52 -17.27 -11.81 1.21
CA ALA A 52 -15.93 -11.92 1.77
C ALA A 52 -15.08 -10.69 1.41
N GLN A 53 -15.11 -10.26 0.15
CA GLN A 53 -14.37 -9.12 -0.35
C GLN A 53 -14.80 -7.78 0.31
N GLN A 54 -16.09 -7.61 0.60
CA GLN A 54 -16.57 -6.43 1.31
C GLN A 54 -15.96 -6.27 2.70
N LYS A 55 -15.77 -7.39 3.42
CA LYS A 55 -15.11 -7.36 4.74
C LYS A 55 -13.62 -7.03 4.63
N GLU A 56 -12.95 -7.60 3.65
CA GLU A 56 -11.53 -7.32 3.37
C GLU A 56 -11.31 -5.87 2.97
N ASN A 57 -12.15 -5.33 2.12
CA ASN A 57 -12.07 -3.93 1.67
C ASN A 57 -12.23 -2.94 2.84
N ALA A 58 -13.17 -3.19 3.74
CA ALA A 58 -13.38 -2.35 4.92
C ALA A 58 -12.18 -2.41 5.90
N LEU A 59 -11.61 -3.60 6.10
CA LEU A 59 -10.42 -3.77 6.92
C LEU A 59 -9.22 -3.05 6.30
N LEU A 60 -9.01 -3.20 5.01
CA LEU A 60 -7.92 -2.58 4.27
C LEU A 60 -8.01 -1.05 4.31
N ALA A 61 -9.21 -0.50 4.07
CA ALA A 61 -9.46 0.94 4.20
C ALA A 61 -9.15 1.47 5.61
N GLY A 62 -9.52 0.72 6.64
CA GLY A 62 -9.19 1.06 8.04
C GLY A 62 -7.70 1.09 8.31
N ILE A 63 -6.93 0.13 7.78
CA ILE A 63 -5.48 0.08 7.91
C ILE A 63 -4.81 1.27 7.20
N LEU A 64 -5.23 1.57 5.97
CA LEU A 64 -4.70 2.69 5.19
C LEU A 64 -4.97 4.03 5.89
N ALA A 65 -6.21 4.26 6.33
CA ALA A 65 -6.58 5.46 7.06
C ALA A 65 -5.78 5.62 8.38
N ALA A 66 -5.54 4.53 9.10
CA ALA A 66 -4.72 4.54 10.32
C ALA A 66 -3.25 4.92 10.04
N ARG A 67 -2.76 4.68 8.83
CA ARG A 67 -1.43 5.08 8.36
C ARG A 67 -1.37 6.47 7.75
N GLY A 68 -2.50 7.18 7.72
CA GLY A 68 -2.60 8.54 7.19
C GLY A 68 -2.87 8.61 5.68
N ILE A 69 -3.10 7.48 5.03
CA ILE A 69 -3.48 7.41 3.61
C ILE A 69 -5.01 7.56 3.57
N THR A 70 -5.47 8.76 3.23
CA THR A 70 -6.90 9.10 3.21
C THR A 70 -7.43 9.45 1.83
N ASP A 71 -6.53 9.68 0.88
CA ASP A 71 -6.89 9.92 -0.52
C ASP A 71 -7.13 8.60 -1.26
N PRO A 72 -8.32 8.40 -1.88
CA PRO A 72 -8.62 7.19 -2.63
C PRO A 72 -7.65 6.90 -3.79
N ALA A 73 -7.19 7.93 -4.51
CA ALA A 73 -6.29 7.75 -5.63
C ALA A 73 -4.91 7.25 -5.16
N GLU A 74 -4.37 7.82 -4.08
CA GLU A 74 -3.13 7.37 -3.45
C GLU A 74 -3.25 5.92 -2.97
N ALA A 75 -4.38 5.59 -2.32
CA ALA A 75 -4.63 4.24 -1.82
C ALA A 75 -4.66 3.20 -2.94
N LEU A 76 -5.34 3.50 -4.06
CA LEU A 76 -5.43 2.59 -5.20
C LEU A 76 -4.07 2.40 -5.90
N THR A 77 -3.27 3.46 -6.05
CA THR A 77 -1.91 3.39 -6.59
C THR A 77 -1.01 2.49 -5.73
N LEU A 78 -1.07 2.67 -4.40
CA LEU A 78 -0.33 1.83 -3.47
C LEU A 78 -0.74 0.36 -3.55
N LEU A 79 -2.04 0.07 -3.63
CA LEU A 79 -2.56 -1.30 -3.73
C LEU A 79 -2.25 -1.97 -5.08
N ALA A 80 -2.19 -1.21 -6.15
CA ALA A 80 -1.79 -1.70 -7.47
C ALA A 80 -0.28 -2.02 -7.54
N GLY A 81 0.52 -1.49 -6.62
CA GLY A 81 1.97 -1.62 -6.66
C GLY A 81 2.63 -0.82 -7.79
N GLU A 82 1.93 0.19 -8.31
CA GLU A 82 2.37 1.03 -9.42
C GLU A 82 3.10 2.30 -8.95
N GLU A 83 3.62 2.29 -7.73
CA GLU A 83 4.39 3.43 -7.23
C GLU A 83 5.67 3.61 -8.05
N GLU A 84 5.85 4.79 -8.60
CA GLU A 84 7.12 5.20 -9.18
C GLU A 84 8.16 5.35 -8.08
N LEU A 85 9.31 4.69 -8.26
CA LEU A 85 10.43 4.88 -7.36
C LEU A 85 10.95 6.31 -7.48
N SER A 86 11.08 6.98 -6.35
CA SER A 86 11.69 8.30 -6.31
C SER A 86 13.15 8.24 -6.77
N ASP A 87 13.61 9.32 -7.42
CA ASP A 87 15.02 9.44 -7.81
C ASP A 87 15.92 9.36 -6.56
N PRO A 88 16.86 8.41 -6.52
CA PRO A 88 17.80 8.28 -5.40
C PRO A 88 18.60 9.57 -5.11
N ALA A 89 18.81 10.40 -6.13
CA ALA A 89 19.51 11.70 -5.96
C ALA A 89 18.76 12.68 -5.04
N LEU A 90 17.46 12.47 -4.81
CA LEU A 90 16.65 13.26 -3.86
C LEU A 90 16.96 12.96 -2.38
N LEU A 91 17.65 11.86 -2.10
CA LEU A 91 18.09 11.57 -0.74
C LEU A 91 19.18 12.54 -0.31
N THR A 92 19.03 13.07 0.90
CA THR A 92 20.02 13.96 1.51
C THR A 92 21.40 13.30 1.48
N ASP A 93 22.40 14.05 1.06
CA ASP A 93 23.81 13.63 0.99
C ASP A 93 24.11 12.42 0.06
N MET A 94 23.19 12.04 -0.82
CA MET A 94 23.42 10.94 -1.77
C MET A 94 24.64 11.20 -2.67
N ASP A 95 24.78 12.42 -3.20
CA ASP A 95 25.93 12.77 -4.05
C ASP A 95 27.24 12.68 -3.28
N ALA A 96 27.27 13.17 -2.04
CA ALA A 96 28.47 13.08 -1.19
C ALA A 96 28.83 11.61 -0.87
N ALA A 97 27.84 10.77 -0.60
CA ALA A 97 28.03 9.35 -0.37
C ALA A 97 28.58 8.63 -1.62
N CYS A 98 28.01 8.91 -2.78
CA CYS A 98 28.50 8.34 -4.05
C CYS A 98 29.94 8.78 -4.35
N GLN A 99 30.27 10.07 -4.19
CA GLN A 99 31.62 10.58 -4.38
C GLN A 99 32.61 9.91 -3.43
N ARG A 100 32.23 9.72 -2.16
CA ARG A 100 33.11 9.04 -1.18
C ARG A 100 33.37 7.59 -1.55
N ILE A 101 32.38 6.88 -2.06
CA ILE A 101 32.55 5.51 -2.53
C ILE A 101 33.48 5.46 -3.73
N TRP A 102 33.31 6.34 -4.71
CA TRP A 102 34.21 6.43 -5.87
C TRP A 102 35.64 6.72 -5.48
N GLN A 103 35.87 7.66 -4.55
CA GLN A 103 37.20 7.93 -4.01
C GLN A 103 37.84 6.70 -3.34
N ALA A 104 37.06 5.93 -2.60
CA ALA A 104 37.56 4.71 -1.97
C ALA A 104 38.00 3.66 -3.02
N ILE A 105 37.21 3.54 -4.10
CA ILE A 105 37.54 2.64 -5.21
C ILE A 105 38.85 3.09 -5.89
N ASP A 106 38.97 4.37 -6.24
CA ASP A 106 40.12 4.95 -6.92
C ASP A 106 41.39 4.85 -6.07
N ASN A 107 41.29 4.98 -4.77
CA ASN A 107 42.37 4.86 -3.81
C ASN A 107 42.70 3.41 -3.41
N GLY A 108 41.93 2.42 -3.86
CA GLY A 108 42.07 1.03 -3.46
C GLY A 108 41.79 0.78 -1.99
N GLU A 109 40.90 1.57 -1.36
CA GLU A 109 40.52 1.39 0.02
C GLU A 109 39.58 0.16 0.18
N THR A 110 39.66 -0.48 1.32
CA THR A 110 38.72 -1.57 1.64
C THR A 110 37.36 -1.04 2.03
N ILE A 111 36.30 -1.47 1.31
CA ILE A 111 34.92 -1.14 1.60
C ILE A 111 34.27 -2.34 2.28
N ALA A 112 33.71 -2.15 3.48
CA ALA A 112 32.96 -3.16 4.21
C ALA A 112 31.48 -2.78 4.32
N VAL A 113 30.60 -3.75 4.14
CA VAL A 113 29.16 -3.63 4.33
C VAL A 113 28.71 -4.58 5.43
N PHE A 114 28.03 -4.08 6.45
CA PHE A 114 27.55 -4.86 7.60
C PHE A 114 26.13 -4.44 8.04
#